data_c8f2b702337fe86b934d9ce0e028d7ae
#
_entry.id   c8f2b702337fe86b934d9ce0e028d7ae
#
_cell.length_a   1.000
_cell.length_b   1.000
_cell.length_c   1.000
_cell.angle_alpha   90.00
_cell.angle_beta   90.00
_cell.angle_gamma   90.00
#
_symmetry.space_group_name_H-M   'P 1'
#
loop_
_entity.id
_entity.type
_entity.pdbx_description
1 polymer ?
#
loop_
_entity_poly.entity_id
_entity_poly.type
_entity_poly.pdbx_seq_one_letter_code
_entity_poly.pdbx_strand_id
1 'polypeptide(L)'
;RYKVIVGNLTRSFPQKSTKEIKQIARKYYMFLAEVAIDIISLVGASEERKDKAVDWLNAKEINERLDGKDWIAMGAHYGCWEYLPLWSRQQMCNTFMSVYHPLTNKVFDQFFLRLRKLSSNIVTVAMRNTFSYYLKNRNKGIILGLLSDQSPALRSDTQWFRFLNQDTAFIDGAESVA
;
A
#
# COMPACT_ATOMS: atom_id res chain seq x y z
N ARG A 1 5.04 -21.01 2.58
CA ARG A 1 5.07 -19.79 1.74
C ARG A 1 6.11 -19.89 0.61
N TYR A 2 7.31 -20.41 0.82
CA TYR A 2 8.34 -20.55 -0.23
C TYR A 2 7.84 -21.28 -1.48
N LYS A 3 7.17 -22.42 -1.32
CA LYS A 3 6.58 -23.18 -2.45
C LYS A 3 5.57 -22.34 -3.27
N VAL A 4 4.80 -21.47 -2.62
CA VAL A 4 3.83 -20.58 -3.28
C VAL A 4 4.57 -19.55 -4.12
N ILE A 5 5.62 -18.91 -3.57
CA ILE A 5 6.43 -17.92 -4.28
C ILE A 5 7.08 -18.54 -5.51
N VAL A 6 7.75 -19.68 -5.35
CA VAL A 6 8.40 -20.40 -6.46
C VAL A 6 7.38 -20.81 -7.51
N GLY A 7 6.21 -21.35 -7.10
CA GLY A 7 5.14 -21.72 -8.01
C GLY A 7 4.59 -20.54 -8.80
N ASN A 8 4.37 -19.38 -8.15
CA ASN A 8 3.93 -18.15 -8.83
C ASN A 8 4.99 -17.67 -9.82
N LEU A 9 6.26 -17.59 -9.41
CA LEU A 9 7.36 -17.18 -10.29
C LEU A 9 7.51 -18.09 -11.50
N THR A 10 7.40 -19.42 -11.32
CA THR A 10 7.49 -20.39 -12.43
C THR A 10 6.37 -20.18 -13.45
N ARG A 11 5.15 -19.93 -13.00
CA ARG A 11 4.02 -19.65 -13.90
C ARG A 11 4.13 -18.28 -14.56
N SER A 12 4.61 -17.28 -13.84
CA SER A 12 4.79 -15.91 -14.36
C SER A 12 5.90 -15.80 -15.38
N PHE A 13 6.96 -16.58 -15.23
CA PHE A 13 8.15 -16.54 -16.08
C PHE A 13 8.53 -17.93 -16.62
N PRO A 14 7.68 -18.54 -17.47
CA PRO A 14 7.88 -19.91 -17.94
C PRO A 14 9.17 -20.11 -18.75
N GLN A 15 9.74 -19.03 -19.30
CA GLN A 15 11.00 -19.03 -20.04
C GLN A 15 12.24 -19.11 -19.14
N LYS A 16 12.10 -18.92 -17.81
CA LYS A 16 13.23 -18.94 -16.89
C LYS A 16 13.53 -20.33 -16.37
N SER A 17 14.80 -20.64 -16.26
CA SER A 17 15.28 -21.89 -15.64
C SER A 17 14.94 -21.96 -14.15
N THR A 18 14.87 -23.17 -13.62
CA THR A 18 14.67 -23.41 -12.18
C THR A 18 15.72 -22.68 -11.31
N LYS A 19 16.95 -22.54 -11.81
CA LYS A 19 18.04 -21.84 -11.12
C LYS A 19 17.73 -20.34 -11.02
N GLU A 20 17.30 -19.72 -12.10
CA GLU A 20 16.92 -18.29 -12.12
C GLU A 20 15.71 -18.02 -11.23
N ILE A 21 14.68 -18.89 -11.27
CA ILE A 21 13.49 -18.76 -10.38
C ILE A 21 13.90 -18.79 -8.92
N LYS A 22 14.80 -19.72 -8.52
CA LYS A 22 15.31 -19.78 -7.14
C LYS A 22 16.10 -18.52 -6.76
N GLN A 23 16.88 -17.97 -7.70
CA GLN A 23 17.62 -16.72 -7.45
C GLN A 23 16.66 -15.53 -7.26
N ILE A 24 15.61 -15.41 -8.08
CA ILE A 24 14.58 -14.39 -7.92
C ILE A 24 13.87 -14.55 -6.58
N ALA A 25 13.47 -15.76 -6.20
CA ALA A 25 12.85 -16.01 -4.92
C ALA A 25 13.76 -15.61 -3.74
N ARG A 26 15.07 -15.88 -3.82
CA ARG A 26 16.03 -15.45 -2.80
C ARG A 26 16.12 -13.92 -2.71
N LYS A 27 16.22 -13.22 -3.84
CA LYS A 27 16.24 -11.75 -3.89
C LYS A 27 14.97 -11.16 -3.29
N TYR A 28 13.82 -11.76 -3.56
CA TYR A 28 12.55 -11.35 -2.97
C TYR A 28 12.54 -11.46 -1.43
N TYR A 29 13.10 -12.53 -0.86
CA TYR A 29 13.21 -12.63 0.59
C TYR A 29 14.19 -11.63 1.20
N MET A 30 15.29 -11.32 0.51
CA MET A 30 16.22 -10.28 0.93
C MET A 30 15.52 -8.92 0.94
N PHE A 31 14.82 -8.60 -0.14
CA PHE A 31 14.00 -7.38 -0.24
C PHE A 31 12.96 -7.29 0.90
N LEU A 32 12.24 -8.36 1.21
CA LEU A 32 11.29 -8.36 2.34
C LEU A 32 11.97 -8.10 3.69
N ALA A 33 13.20 -8.61 3.89
CA ALA A 33 13.96 -8.32 5.09
C ALA A 33 14.38 -6.85 5.16
N GLU A 34 14.83 -6.26 4.04
CA GLU A 34 15.14 -4.84 3.92
C GLU A 34 13.91 -3.98 4.24
N VAL A 35 12.75 -4.29 3.65
CA VAL A 35 11.49 -3.59 3.95
C VAL A 35 11.14 -3.67 5.45
N ALA A 36 11.34 -4.83 6.09
CA ALA A 36 11.10 -4.96 7.52
C ALA A 36 12.04 -4.09 8.37
N ILE A 37 13.31 -4.00 7.99
CA ILE A 37 14.29 -3.12 8.64
C ILE A 37 13.91 -1.66 8.44
N ASP A 38 13.53 -1.26 7.25
CA ASP A 38 13.09 0.10 6.92
C ASP A 38 11.89 0.51 7.77
N ILE A 39 10.88 -0.36 7.85
CA ILE A 39 9.68 -0.13 8.68
C ILE A 39 10.07 0.07 10.15
N ILE A 40 10.91 -0.80 10.70
CA ILE A 40 11.37 -0.70 12.09
C ILE A 40 12.17 0.59 12.31
N SER A 41 12.99 0.97 11.34
CA SER A 41 13.84 2.17 11.41
C SER A 41 13.06 3.48 11.47
N LEU A 42 11.81 3.51 10.96
CA LEU A 42 10.93 4.67 11.08
C LEU A 42 10.36 4.84 12.50
N VAL A 43 10.26 3.75 13.25
CA VAL A 43 9.75 3.82 14.63
C VAL A 43 10.81 4.50 15.49
N GLY A 44 10.48 5.68 16.00
CA GLY A 44 11.43 6.50 16.77
C GLY A 44 12.42 7.33 15.93
N ALA A 45 12.27 7.34 14.61
CA ALA A 45 13.01 8.24 13.75
C ALA A 45 12.66 9.72 14.07
N SER A 46 13.67 10.59 14.00
CA SER A 46 13.45 12.04 14.10
C SER A 46 12.53 12.53 12.97
N GLU A 47 11.85 13.67 13.18
CA GLU A 47 11.01 14.27 12.16
C GLU A 47 11.80 14.59 10.88
N GLU A 48 13.03 15.11 11.03
CA GLU A 48 13.95 15.36 9.91
C GLU A 48 14.25 14.08 9.10
N ARG A 49 14.47 12.94 9.78
CA ARG A 49 14.72 11.66 9.11
C ARG A 49 13.48 11.16 8.36
N LYS A 50 12.30 11.34 8.94
CA LYS A 50 11.03 11.00 8.28
C LYS A 50 10.79 11.83 7.02
N ASP A 51 11.10 13.14 7.08
CA ASP A 51 10.96 14.04 5.93
C ASP A 51 11.93 13.71 4.79
N LYS A 52 13.10 13.19 5.12
CA LYS A 52 14.13 12.74 4.15
C LYS A 52 13.98 11.28 3.70
N ALA A 53 13.05 10.52 4.27
CA ALA A 53 12.92 9.10 3.99
C ALA A 53 12.40 8.80 2.59
N VAL A 54 11.67 9.73 1.97
CA VAL A 54 11.09 9.60 0.62
C VAL A 54 11.28 10.91 -0.13
N ASP A 55 11.75 10.81 -1.35
CA ASP A 55 11.78 11.94 -2.29
C ASP A 55 10.50 11.92 -3.15
N TRP A 56 9.72 12.99 -3.04
CA TRP A 56 8.43 13.16 -3.73
C TRP A 56 8.60 14.04 -4.96
N LEU A 57 8.98 13.46 -6.08
CA LEU A 57 9.38 14.18 -7.29
C LEU A 57 8.35 15.21 -7.77
N ASN A 58 7.06 14.89 -7.70
CA ASN A 58 5.98 15.74 -8.22
C ASN A 58 5.09 16.34 -7.10
N ALA A 59 5.60 16.43 -5.86
CA ALA A 59 4.78 16.83 -4.71
C ALA A 59 4.09 18.19 -4.92
N LYS A 60 4.81 19.19 -5.45
CA LYS A 60 4.24 20.52 -5.69
C LYS A 60 3.09 20.48 -6.70
N GLU A 61 3.30 19.86 -7.87
CA GLU A 61 2.28 19.73 -8.92
C GLU A 61 1.04 18.98 -8.42
N ILE A 62 1.26 17.89 -7.67
CA ILE A 62 0.16 17.11 -7.11
C ILE A 62 -0.62 17.94 -6.08
N ASN A 63 0.07 18.68 -5.21
CA ASN A 63 -0.60 19.54 -4.22
C ASN A 63 -1.44 20.64 -4.86
N GLU A 64 -0.94 21.27 -5.91
CA GLU A 64 -1.69 22.27 -6.68
C GLU A 64 -2.95 21.67 -7.35
N ARG A 65 -2.86 20.44 -7.87
CA ARG A 65 -4.00 19.72 -8.46
C ARG A 65 -5.02 19.25 -7.43
N LEU A 66 -4.54 18.80 -6.26
CA LEU A 66 -5.38 18.34 -5.16
C LEU A 66 -6.28 19.47 -4.65
N ASP A 67 -5.72 20.64 -4.36
CA ASP A 67 -6.43 21.87 -3.98
C ASP A 67 -7.64 21.63 -3.04
N GLY A 68 -7.42 20.84 -2.00
CA GLY A 68 -8.48 20.46 -1.04
C GLY A 68 -9.56 19.51 -1.58
N LYS A 69 -9.44 18.97 -2.80
CA LYS A 69 -10.38 18.03 -3.39
C LYS A 69 -10.13 16.60 -2.88
N ASP A 70 -11.15 15.77 -2.95
CA ASP A 70 -11.00 14.35 -2.67
C ASP A 70 -10.28 13.63 -3.82
N TRP A 71 -9.39 12.70 -3.48
CA TRP A 71 -8.65 11.89 -4.43
C TRP A 71 -8.58 10.44 -4.00
N ILE A 72 -8.48 9.54 -4.96
CA ILE A 72 -8.16 8.13 -4.74
C ILE A 72 -6.74 7.89 -5.21
N ALA A 73 -5.84 7.59 -4.28
CA ALA A 73 -4.45 7.26 -4.55
C ALA A 73 -4.30 5.74 -4.60
N MET A 74 -4.08 5.20 -5.80
CA MET A 74 -3.82 3.76 -5.98
C MET A 74 -2.32 3.49 -5.92
N GLY A 75 -1.95 2.49 -5.14
CA GLY A 75 -0.58 2.02 -4.99
C GLY A 75 -0.45 0.51 -5.05
N ALA A 76 0.78 0.04 -4.94
CA ALA A 76 1.13 -1.37 -4.89
C ALA A 76 2.09 -1.67 -3.72
N HIS A 77 2.17 -2.94 -3.29
CA HIS A 77 3.17 -3.42 -2.32
C HIS A 77 4.57 -3.49 -2.96
N TYR A 78 5.04 -2.35 -3.46
CA TYR A 78 6.35 -2.18 -4.11
C TYR A 78 7.22 -1.23 -3.30
N GLY A 79 8.50 -1.53 -3.12
CA GLY A 79 9.37 -0.76 -2.24
C GLY A 79 8.92 -0.84 -0.78
N CYS A 80 9.21 0.17 0.01
CA CYS A 80 8.70 0.32 1.37
C CYS A 80 7.36 1.06 1.37
N TRP A 81 6.28 0.37 1.01
CA TRP A 81 4.93 0.95 0.90
C TRP A 81 4.39 1.54 2.22
N GLU A 82 4.89 1.12 3.38
CA GLU A 82 4.53 1.72 4.67
C GLU A 82 5.06 3.16 4.80
N TYR A 83 5.88 3.64 3.85
CA TYR A 83 6.32 5.03 3.76
C TYR A 83 5.30 5.92 3.02
N LEU A 84 4.36 5.36 2.27
CA LEU A 84 3.35 6.12 1.53
C LEU A 84 2.59 7.14 2.42
N PRO A 85 2.19 6.80 3.66
CA PRO A 85 1.54 7.77 4.54
C PRO A 85 2.41 8.97 4.89
N LEU A 86 3.75 8.89 4.76
CA LEU A 86 4.64 10.03 4.98
C LEU A 86 4.37 11.18 4.00
N TRP A 87 3.77 10.88 2.84
CA TRP A 87 3.34 11.91 1.91
C TRP A 87 2.40 12.94 2.54
N SER A 88 1.57 12.53 3.49
CA SER A 88 0.69 13.44 4.23
C SER A 88 1.46 14.57 4.94
N ARG A 89 2.74 14.37 5.25
CA ARG A 89 3.60 15.40 5.84
C ARG A 89 3.94 16.53 4.87
N GLN A 90 3.85 16.25 3.57
CA GLN A 90 4.02 17.20 2.47
C GLN A 90 2.70 17.90 2.09
N GLN A 91 1.57 17.49 2.70
CA GLN A 91 0.25 17.99 2.40
C GLN A 91 -0.20 19.03 3.42
N MET A 92 -0.58 20.22 2.96
CA MET A 92 -1.03 21.29 3.84
C MET A 92 -2.55 21.26 4.11
N CYS A 93 -3.33 20.74 3.16
CA CYS A 93 -4.79 20.87 3.15
C CYS A 93 -5.58 19.57 3.18
N ASN A 94 -4.96 18.46 2.76
CA ASN A 94 -5.66 17.19 2.57
C ASN A 94 -5.40 16.21 3.74
N THR A 95 -6.42 15.40 4.04
CA THR A 95 -6.30 14.29 5.00
C THR A 95 -6.03 12.99 4.27
N PHE A 96 -4.92 12.33 4.56
CA PHE A 96 -4.61 11.02 4.01
C PHE A 96 -5.35 9.92 4.79
N MET A 97 -6.27 9.23 4.11
CA MET A 97 -7.01 8.10 4.65
C MET A 97 -6.30 6.80 4.32
N SER A 98 -5.58 6.25 5.29
CA SER A 98 -4.89 4.96 5.19
C SER A 98 -5.84 3.82 5.56
N VAL A 99 -6.11 2.94 4.61
CA VAL A 99 -6.93 1.75 4.84
C VAL A 99 -6.05 0.60 5.36
N TYR A 100 -6.51 -0.10 6.38
CA TYR A 100 -5.79 -1.24 6.93
C TYR A 100 -6.69 -2.43 7.24
N HIS A 101 -6.10 -3.62 7.16
CA HIS A 101 -6.73 -4.84 7.65
C HIS A 101 -6.25 -5.10 9.08
N PRO A 102 -7.15 -5.13 10.08
CA PRO A 102 -6.77 -5.42 11.47
C PRO A 102 -6.06 -6.77 11.59
N LEU A 103 -4.93 -6.79 12.29
CA LEU A 103 -4.14 -7.99 12.48
C LEU A 103 -4.67 -8.82 13.68
N THR A 104 -4.59 -10.13 13.57
CA THR A 104 -4.98 -11.05 14.66
C THR A 104 -4.09 -10.86 15.89
N ASN A 105 -2.79 -10.65 15.67
CA ASN A 105 -1.86 -10.37 16.76
C ASN A 105 -1.96 -8.91 17.21
N LYS A 106 -2.48 -8.70 18.42
CA LYS A 106 -2.72 -7.38 19.00
C LYS A 106 -1.46 -6.50 19.13
N VAL A 107 -0.30 -7.10 19.40
CA VAL A 107 0.96 -6.37 19.56
C VAL A 107 1.41 -5.81 18.22
N PHE A 108 1.41 -6.63 17.17
CA PHE A 108 1.73 -6.17 15.81
C PHE A 108 0.68 -5.19 15.28
N ASP A 109 -0.60 -5.41 15.58
CA ASP A 109 -1.65 -4.48 15.18
C ASP A 109 -1.41 -3.08 15.74
N GLN A 110 -1.14 -2.99 17.06
CA GLN A 110 -0.82 -1.71 17.71
C GLN A 110 0.47 -1.07 17.18
N PHE A 111 1.49 -1.88 16.89
CA PHE A 111 2.73 -1.41 16.29
C PHE A 111 2.48 -0.73 14.93
N PHE A 112 1.78 -1.40 14.02
CA PHE A 112 1.48 -0.83 12.70
C PHE A 112 0.51 0.35 12.77
N LEU A 113 -0.44 0.36 13.69
CA LEU A 113 -1.30 1.53 13.91
C LEU A 113 -0.51 2.76 14.38
N ARG A 114 0.49 2.57 15.25
CA ARG A 114 1.39 3.66 15.68
C ARG A 114 2.25 4.15 14.51
N LEU A 115 2.78 3.22 13.71
CA LEU A 115 3.57 3.54 12.53
C LEU A 115 2.76 4.41 11.54
N ARG A 116 1.48 4.10 11.33
CA ARG A 116 0.62 4.86 10.41
C ARG A 116 0.14 6.21 10.96
N LYS A 117 0.37 6.49 12.23
CA LYS A 117 0.08 7.80 12.84
C LYS A 117 1.29 8.74 12.82
N LEU A 118 2.14 8.66 11.80
CA LEU A 118 3.37 9.45 11.69
C LEU A 118 3.15 10.95 11.40
N SER A 119 1.91 11.33 11.09
CA SER A 119 1.51 12.72 10.85
C SER A 119 0.11 12.97 11.39
N SER A 120 -0.18 14.22 11.76
CA SER A 120 -1.51 14.66 12.20
C SER A 120 -2.56 14.58 11.09
N ASN A 121 -2.13 14.63 9.82
CA ASN A 121 -3.01 14.59 8.65
C ASN A 121 -3.33 13.17 8.17
N ILE A 122 -3.04 12.14 8.99
CA ILE A 122 -3.38 10.76 8.66
C ILE A 122 -4.54 10.28 9.51
N VAL A 123 -5.56 9.73 8.86
CA VAL A 123 -6.60 8.93 9.51
C VAL A 123 -6.47 7.47 9.07
N THR A 124 -6.44 6.56 10.02
CA THR A 124 -6.35 5.13 9.75
C THR A 124 -7.72 4.49 9.93
N VAL A 125 -8.24 3.88 8.86
CA VAL A 125 -9.59 3.32 8.81
C VAL A 125 -9.53 1.82 8.51
N ALA A 126 -10.24 1.02 9.33
CA ALA A 126 -10.33 -0.42 9.06
C ALA A 126 -11.06 -0.70 7.74
N MET A 127 -10.57 -1.66 6.95
CA MET A 127 -11.08 -1.98 5.60
C MET A 127 -12.61 -2.09 5.56
N ARG A 128 -13.24 -2.76 6.52
CA ARG A 128 -14.70 -2.90 6.60
C ARG A 128 -15.47 -1.59 6.73
N ASN A 129 -14.82 -0.51 7.16
CA ASN A 129 -15.43 0.80 7.40
C ASN A 129 -15.03 1.82 6.32
N THR A 130 -14.22 1.42 5.32
CA THR A 130 -13.64 2.33 4.31
C THR A 130 -14.71 3.13 3.61
N PHE A 131 -15.67 2.46 3.00
CA PHE A 131 -16.72 3.09 2.20
C PHE A 131 -17.60 4.04 3.05
N SER A 132 -18.09 3.57 4.19
CA SER A 132 -18.93 4.39 5.07
C SER A 132 -18.20 5.60 5.63
N TYR A 133 -16.90 5.47 5.96
CA TYR A 133 -16.09 6.58 6.43
C TYR A 133 -15.84 7.60 5.30
N TYR A 134 -15.48 7.13 4.11
CA TYR A 134 -15.25 7.99 2.96
C TYR A 134 -16.52 8.77 2.60
N LEU A 135 -17.68 8.13 2.45
CA LEU A 135 -18.94 8.80 2.16
C LEU A 135 -19.31 9.89 3.18
N LYS A 136 -19.09 9.61 4.47
CA LYS A 136 -19.36 10.57 5.56
C LYS A 136 -18.44 11.79 5.51
N ASN A 137 -17.25 11.66 4.94
CA ASN A 137 -16.22 12.69 4.92
C ASN A 137 -15.88 13.19 3.51
N ARG A 138 -16.59 12.75 2.48
CA ARG A 138 -16.38 13.22 1.10
C ARG A 138 -16.52 14.73 1.00
N ASN A 139 -15.84 15.32 0.03
CA ASN A 139 -15.76 16.77 -0.20
C ASN A 139 -15.07 17.55 0.95
N LYS A 140 -14.24 16.87 1.75
CA LYS A 140 -13.43 17.47 2.82
C LYS A 140 -11.93 17.35 2.57
N GLY A 141 -11.52 17.11 1.33
CA GLY A 141 -10.12 16.95 0.97
C GLY A 141 -9.54 15.61 1.45
N ILE A 142 -10.27 14.52 1.28
CA ILE A 142 -9.78 13.17 1.63
C ILE A 142 -8.96 12.60 0.48
N ILE A 143 -7.75 12.14 0.78
CA ILE A 143 -6.95 11.31 -0.11
C ILE A 143 -7.08 9.86 0.36
N LEU A 144 -7.90 9.08 -0.32
CA LEU A 144 -8.09 7.67 -0.02
C LEU A 144 -6.94 6.85 -0.62
N GLY A 145 -6.04 6.34 0.24
CA GLY A 145 -4.93 5.48 -0.16
C GLY A 145 -5.35 4.00 -0.19
N LEU A 146 -5.24 3.36 -1.35
CA LEU A 146 -5.55 1.95 -1.56
C LEU A 146 -4.36 1.22 -2.19
N LEU A 147 -3.94 0.10 -1.58
CA LEU A 147 -3.01 -0.85 -2.20
C LEU A 147 -3.85 -1.93 -2.90
N SER A 148 -3.85 -1.92 -4.23
CA SER A 148 -4.80 -2.69 -5.05
C SER A 148 -4.19 -3.87 -5.79
N ASP A 149 -2.96 -4.27 -5.47
CA ASP A 149 -2.17 -5.31 -6.14
C ASP A 149 -2.30 -6.71 -5.53
N GLN A 150 -3.15 -6.88 -4.51
CA GLN A 150 -3.44 -8.20 -3.91
C GLN A 150 -4.69 -8.83 -4.53
N SER A 151 -4.72 -10.16 -4.54
CA SER A 151 -5.90 -10.89 -4.99
C SER A 151 -7.09 -10.67 -4.03
N PRO A 152 -8.28 -10.37 -4.56
CA PRO A 152 -9.49 -10.22 -3.75
C PRO A 152 -9.97 -11.57 -3.19
N ALA A 153 -10.86 -11.54 -2.21
CA ALA A 153 -11.72 -12.67 -1.92
C ALA A 153 -12.65 -12.90 -3.14
N LEU A 154 -12.66 -14.13 -3.66
CA LEU A 154 -13.41 -14.44 -4.86
C LEU A 154 -14.92 -14.32 -4.63
N ARG A 155 -15.60 -13.62 -5.53
CA ARG A 155 -17.05 -13.43 -5.59
C ARG A 155 -17.51 -13.66 -7.02
N SER A 156 -18.81 -13.75 -7.23
CA SER A 156 -19.42 -13.95 -8.56
C SER A 156 -19.13 -12.82 -9.57
N ASP A 157 -18.91 -11.61 -9.06
CA ASP A 157 -18.62 -10.39 -9.81
C ASP A 157 -17.11 -10.05 -9.89
N THR A 158 -16.25 -10.95 -9.41
CA THR A 158 -14.79 -10.75 -9.45
C THR A 158 -14.30 -10.57 -10.89
N GLN A 159 -13.55 -9.49 -11.13
CA GLN A 159 -12.94 -9.21 -12.43
C GLN A 159 -11.66 -10.03 -12.60
N TRP A 160 -11.52 -10.66 -13.77
CA TRP A 160 -10.37 -11.50 -14.12
C TRP A 160 -9.67 -10.97 -15.35
N PHE A 161 -8.35 -10.91 -15.28
CA PHE A 161 -7.50 -10.48 -16.39
C PHE A 161 -6.32 -11.43 -16.56
N ARG A 162 -5.83 -11.55 -17.78
CA ARG A 162 -4.58 -12.27 -18.06
C ARG A 162 -3.40 -11.42 -17.64
N PHE A 163 -2.72 -11.80 -16.56
CA PHE A 163 -1.56 -11.08 -16.02
C PHE A 163 -0.42 -12.04 -15.72
N LEU A 164 0.79 -11.75 -16.23
CA LEU A 164 1.98 -12.58 -16.06
C LEU A 164 1.71 -14.08 -16.31
N ASN A 165 1.11 -14.38 -17.46
CA ASN A 165 0.76 -15.73 -17.92
C ASN A 165 -0.24 -16.49 -17.04
N GLN A 166 -0.97 -15.81 -16.16
CA GLN A 166 -1.96 -16.40 -15.26
C GLN A 166 -3.26 -15.62 -15.33
N ASP A 167 -4.40 -16.31 -15.17
CA ASP A 167 -5.67 -15.66 -14.94
C ASP A 167 -5.66 -15.13 -13.51
N THR A 168 -5.76 -13.83 -13.36
CA THR A 168 -5.56 -13.11 -12.10
C THR A 168 -6.80 -12.31 -11.76
N ALA A 169 -7.29 -12.50 -10.55
CA ALA A 169 -8.39 -11.71 -10.01
C ALA A 169 -7.87 -10.36 -9.51
N PHE A 170 -8.58 -9.29 -9.83
CA PHE A 170 -8.23 -7.92 -9.43
C PHE A 170 -9.27 -7.33 -8.47
N ILE A 171 -8.78 -6.44 -7.57
CA ILE A 171 -9.63 -5.68 -6.66
C ILE A 171 -10.21 -4.49 -7.41
N ASP A 172 -11.54 -4.37 -7.39
CA ASP A 172 -12.32 -3.27 -7.97
C ASP A 172 -12.64 -2.14 -6.98
N GLY A 173 -12.13 -2.23 -5.75
CA GLY A 173 -12.50 -1.32 -4.66
C GLY A 173 -12.23 0.17 -4.94
N ALA A 174 -11.19 0.51 -5.71
CA ALA A 174 -10.90 1.89 -6.08
C ALA A 174 -11.93 2.43 -7.07
N GLU A 175 -12.29 1.65 -8.10
CA GLU A 175 -13.31 1.97 -9.10
C GLU A 175 -14.69 2.10 -8.45
N SER A 176 -15.02 1.19 -7.52
CA SER A 176 -16.31 1.21 -6.82
C SER A 176 -16.51 2.44 -5.92
N VAL A 177 -15.43 3.12 -5.54
CA VAL A 177 -15.47 4.34 -4.69
C VAL A 177 -15.42 5.61 -5.53
N ALA A 178 -14.79 5.57 -6.72
CA ALA A 178 -14.68 6.71 -7.62
C ALA A 178 -16.02 7.12 -8.22
#